data_32a98ad32fde6532ef7d99b9c97c3b21
#
_entry.id   32a98ad32fde6532ef7d99b9c97c3b21
#
_cell.length_a   1.000
_cell.length_b   1.000
_cell.length_c   1.000
_cell.angle_alpha   90.00
_cell.angle_beta   90.00
_cell.angle_gamma   90.00
#
_symmetry.space_group_name_H-M   'P 1'
#
loop_
_entity.id
_entity.type
_entity.pdbx_description
1 polymer ?
#
loop_
_entity_poly.entity_id
_entity_poly.type
_entity_poly.pdbx_seq_one_letter_code
_entity_poly.pdbx_strand_id
1 'polypeptide(L)'
;TGINVRGSGGTRNLKDDNADLMDDIDDENNITYILPKMGGLTVGASYADAGDASDENADQTTFGAKYDFESGAVKGSIHLGTNSVSGANAGDSSTNHNSMGIDLSSGPFRAVIAKAESDTSTASVTTEVTDYGVQYNVGNGLTLTAVGTQIEENTGGETSDVVSLGAKYNITSGL
;
A
#
# COMPACT_ATOMS: atom_id res chain seq x y z
N THR A 1 10.57 -2.82 -4.09
CA THR A 1 10.82 -1.58 -4.83
C THR A 1 9.59 -1.21 -5.63
N GLY A 2 8.77 -0.29 -5.09
CA GLY A 2 7.57 0.25 -5.74
C GLY A 2 7.90 1.22 -6.88
N ILE A 3 6.88 1.73 -7.57
CA ILE A 3 7.01 2.84 -8.50
C ILE A 3 6.98 4.13 -7.67
N ASN A 4 8.09 4.88 -7.67
CA ASN A 4 8.21 6.11 -6.91
C ASN A 4 7.87 7.32 -7.77
N VAL A 5 7.07 8.23 -7.24
CA VAL A 5 6.76 9.52 -7.87
C VAL A 5 7.01 10.64 -6.86
N ARG A 6 7.66 11.69 -7.32
CA ARG A 6 7.79 12.93 -6.53
C ARG A 6 6.70 13.91 -6.93
N GLY A 7 5.81 14.21 -6.00
CA GLY A 7 4.85 15.30 -6.09
C GLY A 7 5.19 16.44 -5.13
N SER A 8 4.38 17.48 -5.09
CA SER A 8 4.57 18.65 -4.20
C SER A 8 4.50 18.33 -2.69
N GLY A 9 4.15 17.10 -2.32
CA GLY A 9 4.08 16.61 -0.94
C GLY A 9 5.13 15.57 -0.57
N GLY A 10 6.13 15.31 -1.41
CA GLY A 10 7.16 14.30 -1.14
C GLY A 10 7.26 13.22 -2.20
N THR A 11 7.95 12.13 -1.87
CA THR A 11 8.08 10.96 -2.76
C THR A 11 7.01 9.96 -2.38
N ARG A 12 6.09 9.66 -3.27
CA ARG A 12 5.13 8.58 -3.11
C ARG A 12 5.62 7.30 -3.76
N ASN A 13 5.46 6.20 -3.07
CA ASN A 13 5.77 4.86 -3.55
C ASN A 13 4.45 4.07 -3.59
N LEU A 14 3.89 3.85 -4.78
CA LEU A 14 2.59 3.18 -4.95
C LEU A 14 2.48 1.82 -4.23
N LYS A 15 3.62 1.21 -3.89
CA LYS A 15 3.64 -0.03 -3.12
C LYS A 15 3.54 0.23 -1.62
N ASP A 16 4.09 1.35 -1.15
CA ASP A 16 4.16 1.71 0.26
C ASP A 16 3.00 2.63 0.67
N ASP A 17 2.43 3.43 -0.26
CA ASP A 17 1.28 4.31 0.02
C ASP A 17 0.01 3.51 0.38
N ASN A 18 -0.13 2.26 -0.09
CA ASN A 18 -1.16 1.34 0.41
C ASN A 18 -0.80 0.76 1.79
N ALA A 19 0.45 0.81 2.20
CA ALA A 19 0.88 0.45 3.54
C ALA A 19 0.73 1.64 4.52
N ASP A 20 0.75 2.88 4.03
CA ASP A 20 0.47 4.09 4.84
C ASP A 20 -1.00 4.20 5.27
N LEU A 21 -1.91 3.45 4.63
CA LEU A 21 -3.26 3.24 5.15
C LEU A 21 -3.31 2.16 6.25
N MET A 22 -2.24 1.40 6.39
CA MET A 22 -1.99 0.58 7.56
C MET A 22 -1.17 1.45 8.50
N ASP A 23 -1.84 2.03 9.49
CA ASP A 23 -1.26 2.91 10.47
C ASP A 23 0.01 2.30 11.05
N ASP A 24 1.10 3.07 11.04
CA ASP A 24 2.39 2.63 11.55
C ASP A 24 2.25 2.50 13.07
N ILE A 25 2.43 1.31 13.61
CA ILE A 25 2.40 1.09 15.05
C ILE A 25 3.75 1.56 15.57
N ASP A 26 3.87 2.86 15.81
CA ASP A 26 5.03 3.46 16.45
C ASP A 26 5.12 2.99 17.91
N ASP A 27 6.23 2.31 18.24
CA ASP A 27 6.70 1.98 19.61
C ASP A 27 5.85 1.02 20.47
N GLU A 28 4.89 0.28 19.89
CA GLU A 28 4.03 -0.62 20.64
C GLU A 28 4.56 -2.08 20.70
N ASN A 29 4.15 -2.80 21.75
CA ASN A 29 4.44 -4.23 21.86
C ASN A 29 3.66 -5.00 20.81
N ASN A 30 4.33 -5.48 19.77
CA ASN A 30 3.70 -6.27 18.72
C ASN A 30 4.29 -7.68 18.64
N ILE A 31 3.48 -8.61 18.18
CA ILE A 31 3.91 -9.95 17.79
C ILE A 31 3.55 -10.17 16.32
N THR A 32 4.54 -10.50 15.51
CA THR A 32 4.36 -10.80 14.10
C THR A 32 4.77 -12.23 13.81
N TYR A 33 3.94 -12.95 13.08
CA TYR A 33 4.20 -14.29 12.61
C TYR A 33 4.08 -14.37 11.09
N ILE A 34 5.16 -14.79 10.43
CA ILE A 34 5.20 -14.99 9.00
C ILE A 34 5.41 -16.49 8.74
N LEU A 35 4.50 -17.09 7.98
CA LEU A 35 4.63 -18.47 7.56
C LEU A 35 5.84 -18.67 6.62
N PRO A 36 6.50 -19.81 6.69
CA PRO A 36 7.50 -20.16 5.68
C PRO A 36 6.91 -20.07 4.27
N LYS A 37 7.67 -19.48 3.35
CA LYS A 37 7.22 -19.30 1.96
C LYS A 37 6.88 -20.64 1.31
N MET A 38 5.69 -20.77 0.77
CA MET A 38 5.17 -21.97 0.11
C MET A 38 4.99 -21.70 -1.39
N GLY A 39 5.90 -22.18 -2.20
CA GLY A 39 5.92 -21.82 -3.62
C GLY A 39 6.12 -20.32 -3.81
N GLY A 40 5.16 -19.61 -4.42
CA GLY A 40 5.14 -18.16 -4.52
C GLY A 40 4.45 -17.46 -3.35
N LEU A 41 3.75 -18.19 -2.46
CA LEU A 41 2.88 -17.62 -1.43
C LEU A 41 3.65 -17.30 -0.15
N THR A 42 3.45 -16.09 0.35
CA THR A 42 3.85 -15.63 1.69
C THR A 42 2.59 -15.16 2.41
N VAL A 43 2.40 -15.57 3.66
CA VAL A 43 1.27 -15.15 4.51
C VAL A 43 1.83 -14.74 5.86
N GLY A 44 1.28 -13.67 6.43
CA GLY A 44 1.66 -13.19 7.73
C GLY A 44 0.47 -12.65 8.50
N ALA A 45 0.62 -12.59 9.81
CA ALA A 45 -0.30 -11.95 10.73
C ALA A 45 0.49 -11.22 11.82
N SER A 46 -0.04 -10.10 12.28
CA SER A 46 0.49 -9.40 13.45
C SER A 46 -0.63 -8.97 14.38
N TYR A 47 -0.29 -8.87 15.63
CA TYR A 47 -1.14 -8.28 16.67
C TYR A 47 -0.29 -7.30 17.46
N ALA A 48 -0.82 -6.12 17.70
CA ALA A 48 -0.26 -5.14 18.61
C ALA A 48 -1.29 -4.80 19.68
N ASP A 49 -0.80 -4.69 20.91
CA ASP A 49 -1.57 -4.33 22.08
C ASP A 49 -1.26 -2.88 22.41
N ALA A 50 -2.26 -2.04 22.41
CA ALA A 50 -2.15 -0.61 22.72
C ALA A 50 -1.77 -0.29 24.17
N GLY A 51 -1.61 -1.28 25.03
CA GLY A 51 -1.17 -1.10 26.41
C GLY A 51 -2.21 -0.47 27.31
N ASP A 52 -1.99 0.70 27.86
CA ASP A 52 -2.81 1.26 28.92
C ASP A 52 -3.92 2.18 28.38
N ALA A 53 -5.10 2.12 28.97
CA ALA A 53 -6.31 2.87 28.60
C ALA A 53 -6.18 4.42 28.68
N SER A 54 -4.98 4.94 28.92
CA SER A 54 -4.69 6.37 28.92
C SER A 54 -4.10 6.90 27.62
N ASP A 55 -3.67 6.00 26.71
CA ASP A 55 -3.16 6.37 25.41
C ASP A 55 -4.26 6.19 24.36
N GLU A 56 -4.32 7.10 23.40
CA GLU A 56 -5.32 7.09 22.30
C GLU A 56 -5.15 5.90 21.34
N ASN A 57 -4.29 4.96 21.69
CA ASN A 57 -3.92 3.82 20.89
C ASN A 57 -4.87 2.64 21.10
N ALA A 58 -5.10 1.91 20.07
CA ALA A 58 -6.09 0.84 19.99
C ALA A 58 -5.43 -0.48 19.58
N ASP A 59 -5.95 -1.61 20.07
CA ASP A 59 -5.49 -2.92 19.65
C ASP A 59 -5.57 -3.07 18.13
N GLN A 60 -4.51 -3.57 17.53
CA GLN A 60 -4.43 -3.74 16.11
C GLN A 60 -4.18 -5.19 15.72
N THR A 61 -4.94 -5.67 14.75
CA THR A 61 -4.75 -6.99 14.15
C THR A 61 -4.60 -6.86 12.65
N THR A 62 -3.49 -7.40 12.11
CA THR A 62 -3.20 -7.34 10.67
C THR A 62 -3.03 -8.74 10.11
N PHE A 63 -3.59 -8.96 8.91
CA PHE A 63 -3.34 -10.14 8.10
C PHE A 63 -2.88 -9.72 6.71
N GLY A 64 -1.88 -10.41 6.18
CA GLY A 64 -1.37 -10.13 4.84
C GLY A 64 -1.02 -11.41 4.08
N ALA A 65 -1.25 -11.37 2.78
CA ALA A 65 -0.84 -12.43 1.86
C ALA A 65 -0.23 -11.82 0.60
N LYS A 66 0.85 -12.42 0.14
CA LYS A 66 1.51 -12.07 -1.12
C LYS A 66 1.79 -13.33 -1.92
N TYR A 67 1.46 -13.30 -3.21
CA TYR A 67 1.79 -14.36 -4.14
C TYR A 67 2.67 -13.84 -5.27
N ASP A 68 3.90 -14.32 -5.32
CA ASP A 68 4.86 -14.05 -6.40
C ASP A 68 4.75 -15.14 -7.46
N PHE A 69 4.67 -14.76 -8.73
CA PHE A 69 4.61 -15.69 -9.85
C PHE A 69 5.50 -15.25 -11.01
N GLU A 70 5.88 -16.24 -11.82
CA GLU A 70 6.63 -16.04 -13.05
C GLU A 70 6.06 -16.97 -14.12
N SER A 71 5.73 -16.41 -15.30
CA SER A 71 5.25 -17.17 -16.45
C SER A 71 5.87 -16.61 -17.73
N GLY A 72 6.83 -17.34 -18.27
CA GLY A 72 7.61 -16.88 -19.42
C GLY A 72 8.37 -15.59 -19.10
N ALA A 73 8.12 -14.54 -19.87
CA ALA A 73 8.76 -13.24 -19.67
C ALA A 73 8.02 -12.36 -18.63
N VAL A 74 6.86 -12.79 -18.15
CA VAL A 74 6.05 -12.02 -17.20
C VAL A 74 6.40 -12.47 -15.78
N LYS A 75 6.73 -11.49 -14.93
CA LYS A 75 6.85 -11.65 -13.48
C LYS A 75 5.81 -10.77 -12.82
N GLY A 76 5.21 -11.28 -11.75
CA GLY A 76 4.24 -10.51 -11.03
C GLY A 76 4.12 -10.87 -9.57
N SER A 77 3.44 -10.02 -8.84
CA SER A 77 2.99 -10.30 -7.49
C SER A 77 1.58 -9.77 -7.28
N ILE A 78 0.79 -10.56 -6.54
CA ILE A 78 -0.51 -10.14 -6.03
C ILE A 78 -0.37 -10.03 -4.53
N HIS A 79 -0.92 -8.98 -3.92
CA HIS A 79 -0.96 -8.81 -2.48
C HIS A 79 -2.36 -8.46 -2.00
N LEU A 80 -2.68 -8.94 -0.82
CA LEU A 80 -3.91 -8.70 -0.09
C LEU A 80 -3.54 -8.39 1.36
N GLY A 81 -4.22 -7.45 1.95
CA GLY A 81 -4.03 -7.09 3.35
C GLY A 81 -5.34 -6.67 3.98
N THR A 82 -5.48 -6.95 5.28
CA THR A 82 -6.53 -6.37 6.11
C THR A 82 -5.93 -5.99 7.45
N ASN A 83 -6.34 -4.86 7.96
CA ASN A 83 -5.96 -4.34 9.26
C ASN A 83 -7.22 -3.90 10.00
N SER A 84 -7.39 -4.33 11.23
CA SER A 84 -8.49 -3.92 12.10
C SER A 84 -7.90 -3.25 13.33
N VAL A 85 -8.29 -2.01 13.55
CA VAL A 85 -7.93 -1.20 14.72
C VAL A 85 -9.18 -1.06 15.57
N SER A 86 -9.16 -1.54 16.80
CA SER A 86 -10.27 -1.42 17.75
C SER A 86 -10.16 -0.11 18.55
N GLY A 87 -11.28 0.53 18.86
CA GLY A 87 -11.25 1.71 19.74
C GLY A 87 -10.70 1.37 21.14
N ALA A 88 -9.92 2.27 21.72
CA ALA A 88 -9.29 2.09 23.02
C ALA A 88 -10.31 2.00 24.18
N ASN A 89 -11.49 2.62 24.02
CA ASN A 89 -12.55 2.63 25.03
C ASN A 89 -13.89 2.20 24.45
N ALA A 90 -14.80 1.80 25.30
CA ALA A 90 -16.18 1.48 24.91
C ALA A 90 -16.88 2.75 24.35
N GLY A 91 -17.15 2.74 23.06
CA GLY A 91 -17.75 3.85 22.32
C GLY A 91 -16.80 4.58 21.37
N ASP A 92 -15.52 4.25 21.38
CA ASP A 92 -14.57 4.76 20.40
C ASP A 92 -14.77 4.10 19.02
N SER A 93 -14.30 4.77 17.99
CA SER A 93 -14.37 4.26 16.62
C SER A 93 -13.43 3.09 16.43
N SER A 94 -13.89 2.06 15.78
CA SER A 94 -13.01 1.07 15.16
C SER A 94 -12.81 1.39 13.69
N THR A 95 -11.62 1.10 13.17
CA THR A 95 -11.31 1.30 11.75
C THR A 95 -10.85 -0.01 11.14
N ASN A 96 -11.38 -0.33 9.98
CA ASN A 96 -10.95 -1.48 9.19
C ASN A 96 -10.34 -0.99 7.89
N HIS A 97 -9.14 -1.46 7.59
CA HIS A 97 -8.46 -1.21 6.34
C HIS A 97 -8.34 -2.50 5.54
N ASN A 98 -8.71 -2.44 4.27
CA ASN A 98 -8.54 -3.54 3.34
C ASN A 98 -7.71 -3.06 2.16
N SER A 99 -6.77 -3.87 1.71
CA SER A 99 -5.94 -3.53 0.56
C SER A 99 -5.74 -4.70 -0.37
N MET A 100 -5.64 -4.41 -1.65
CA MET A 100 -5.26 -5.37 -2.67
C MET A 100 -4.43 -4.69 -3.75
N GLY A 101 -3.54 -5.45 -4.39
CA GLY A 101 -2.80 -4.92 -5.52
C GLY A 101 -2.16 -6.00 -6.35
N ILE A 102 -1.80 -5.60 -7.56
CA ILE A 102 -1.07 -6.41 -8.52
C ILE A 102 0.06 -5.60 -9.13
N ASP A 103 1.24 -6.21 -9.18
CA ASP A 103 2.44 -5.68 -9.83
C ASP A 103 2.85 -6.66 -10.93
N LEU A 104 2.98 -6.17 -12.14
CA LEU A 104 3.37 -6.96 -13.31
C LEU A 104 4.58 -6.32 -13.99
N SER A 105 5.53 -7.15 -14.41
CA SER A 105 6.67 -6.70 -15.20
C SER A 105 6.95 -7.67 -16.35
N SER A 106 7.33 -7.10 -17.51
CA SER A 106 7.73 -7.87 -18.68
C SER A 106 8.73 -7.04 -19.49
N GLY A 107 9.98 -7.53 -19.61
CA GLY A 107 11.05 -6.80 -20.26
C GLY A 107 11.24 -5.40 -19.66
N PRO A 108 11.15 -4.32 -20.50
CA PRO A 108 11.32 -2.95 -20.03
C PRO A 108 10.05 -2.36 -19.36
N PHE A 109 8.92 -3.05 -19.38
CA PHE A 109 7.65 -2.57 -18.87
C PHE A 109 7.37 -3.06 -17.47
N ARG A 110 6.75 -2.21 -16.65
CA ARG A 110 6.13 -2.54 -15.37
C ARG A 110 4.81 -1.81 -15.25
N ALA A 111 3.80 -2.49 -14.72
CA ALA A 111 2.50 -1.92 -14.41
C ALA A 111 2.09 -2.32 -12.99
N VAL A 112 1.44 -1.41 -12.28
CA VAL A 112 0.92 -1.61 -10.93
C VAL A 112 -0.49 -1.07 -10.87
N ILE A 113 -1.37 -1.79 -10.20
CA ILE A 113 -2.65 -1.28 -9.72
C ILE A 113 -2.84 -1.75 -8.29
N ALA A 114 -3.30 -0.85 -7.44
CA ALA A 114 -3.58 -1.14 -6.04
C ALA A 114 -4.85 -0.40 -5.61
N LYS A 115 -5.60 -1.03 -4.74
CA LYS A 115 -6.80 -0.47 -4.14
C LYS A 115 -6.73 -0.65 -2.64
N ALA A 116 -7.10 0.39 -1.91
CA ALA A 116 -7.25 0.36 -0.48
C ALA A 116 -8.59 0.98 -0.08
N GLU A 117 -9.19 0.45 0.96
CA GLU A 117 -10.44 0.89 1.53
C GLU A 117 -10.29 1.02 3.04
N SER A 118 -10.78 2.11 3.58
CA SER A 118 -10.80 2.40 5.01
C SER A 118 -12.22 2.68 5.46
N ASP A 119 -12.73 1.86 6.38
CA ASP A 119 -14.04 1.99 6.99
C ASP A 119 -13.93 2.39 8.44
N THR A 120 -14.52 3.51 8.84
CA THR A 120 -14.57 3.98 10.23
C THR A 120 -15.97 3.85 10.80
N SER A 121 -16.12 3.08 11.88
CA SER A 121 -17.43 2.66 12.41
C SER A 121 -18.29 3.79 12.95
N THR A 122 -17.71 4.83 13.56
CA THR A 122 -18.48 5.89 14.21
C THR A 122 -19.01 6.94 13.24
N ALA A 123 -18.27 7.22 12.17
CA ALA A 123 -18.66 8.23 11.19
C ALA A 123 -19.41 7.62 10.00
N SER A 124 -19.45 6.29 9.87
CA SER A 124 -19.92 5.59 8.67
C SER A 124 -19.28 6.15 7.40
N VAL A 125 -18.01 6.53 7.51
CA VAL A 125 -17.21 7.06 6.41
C VAL A 125 -16.38 5.93 5.84
N THR A 126 -16.53 5.70 4.55
CA THR A 126 -15.66 4.82 3.78
C THR A 126 -14.84 5.66 2.83
N THR A 127 -13.54 5.53 2.91
CA THR A 127 -12.59 6.14 1.96
C THR A 127 -11.97 5.04 1.12
N GLU A 128 -12.05 5.20 -0.19
CA GLU A 128 -11.48 4.29 -1.16
C GLU A 128 -10.37 5.00 -1.94
N VAL A 129 -9.20 4.36 -2.03
CA VAL A 129 -8.07 4.86 -2.81
C VAL A 129 -7.69 3.82 -3.85
N THR A 130 -7.64 4.24 -5.11
CA THR A 130 -7.15 3.43 -6.22
C THR A 130 -5.91 4.08 -6.81
N ASP A 131 -4.79 3.37 -6.75
CA ASP A 131 -3.52 3.76 -7.35
C ASP A 131 -3.23 2.91 -8.58
N TYR A 132 -2.77 3.54 -9.64
CA TYR A 132 -2.33 2.84 -10.85
C TYR A 132 -1.08 3.49 -11.45
N GLY A 133 -0.23 2.68 -12.04
CA GLY A 133 1.01 3.20 -12.60
C GLY A 133 1.60 2.30 -13.66
N VAL A 134 2.31 2.94 -14.59
CA VAL A 134 3.12 2.28 -15.59
C VAL A 134 4.51 2.86 -15.62
N GLN A 135 5.49 2.01 -15.85
CA GLN A 135 6.89 2.40 -15.98
C GLN A 135 7.49 1.74 -17.22
N TYR A 136 8.29 2.50 -17.94
CA TYR A 136 9.01 2.03 -19.10
C TYR A 136 10.50 2.38 -19.00
N ASN A 137 11.33 1.35 -19.02
CA ASN A 137 12.79 1.53 -19.06
C ASN A 137 13.23 1.68 -20.51
N VAL A 138 13.53 2.91 -20.91
CA VAL A 138 13.97 3.24 -22.29
C VAL A 138 15.37 2.68 -22.60
N GLY A 139 16.14 2.38 -21.56
CA GLY A 139 17.56 2.03 -21.68
C GLY A 139 18.47 3.25 -21.44
N ASN A 140 19.77 3.02 -21.44
CA ASN A 140 20.80 4.05 -21.19
C ASN A 140 20.58 4.88 -19.93
N GLY A 141 19.98 4.28 -18.90
CA GLY A 141 19.70 4.95 -17.62
C GLY A 141 18.41 5.78 -17.58
N LEU A 142 17.66 5.89 -18.68
CA LEU A 142 16.40 6.62 -18.73
C LEU A 142 15.21 5.71 -18.42
N THR A 143 14.38 6.14 -17.48
CA THR A 143 13.11 5.50 -17.13
C THR A 143 11.99 6.54 -17.17
N LEU A 144 10.89 6.21 -17.82
CA LEU A 144 9.66 7.01 -17.87
C LEU A 144 8.60 6.39 -16.96
N THR A 145 7.80 7.22 -16.30
CA THR A 145 6.78 6.79 -15.36
C THR A 145 5.52 7.64 -15.53
N ALA A 146 4.36 6.99 -15.52
CA ALA A 146 3.07 7.63 -15.40
C ALA A 146 2.29 6.95 -14.27
N VAL A 147 1.70 7.73 -13.37
CA VAL A 147 0.92 7.23 -12.25
C VAL A 147 -0.33 8.07 -12.07
N GLY A 148 -1.37 7.46 -11.52
CA GLY A 148 -2.58 8.13 -11.11
C GLY A 148 -3.07 7.57 -9.78
N THR A 149 -3.73 8.45 -9.02
CA THR A 149 -4.43 8.14 -7.77
C THR A 149 -5.84 8.69 -7.88
N GLN A 150 -6.83 7.86 -7.57
CA GLN A 150 -8.22 8.26 -7.39
C GLN A 150 -8.61 8.03 -5.94
N ILE A 151 -9.22 9.03 -5.33
CA ILE A 151 -9.72 8.96 -3.96
C ILE A 151 -11.22 9.21 -4.02
N GLU A 152 -12.00 8.31 -3.44
CA GLU A 152 -13.46 8.40 -3.34
C GLU A 152 -13.87 8.35 -1.87
N GLU A 153 -14.71 9.30 -1.45
CA GLU A 153 -15.31 9.30 -0.11
C GLU A 153 -16.82 9.13 -0.22
N ASN A 154 -17.40 8.22 0.55
CA ASN A 154 -18.85 7.99 0.54
C ASN A 154 -19.64 9.12 1.19
N THR A 155 -19.00 9.90 2.05
CA THR A 155 -19.63 11.01 2.78
C THR A 155 -19.55 12.31 1.99
N GLY A 156 -20.34 12.46 0.96
CA GLY A 156 -20.36 13.66 0.12
C GLY A 156 -20.21 13.36 -1.36
N GLY A 157 -19.79 12.14 -1.71
CA GLY A 157 -19.62 11.72 -3.11
C GLY A 157 -18.52 12.49 -3.83
N GLU A 158 -17.53 12.99 -3.09
CA GLU A 158 -16.40 13.68 -3.67
C GLU A 158 -15.38 12.67 -4.22
N THR A 159 -14.95 12.90 -5.44
CA THR A 159 -13.89 12.14 -6.10
C THR A 159 -12.75 13.09 -6.42
N SER A 160 -11.55 12.71 -6.03
CA SER A 160 -10.33 13.45 -6.33
C SER A 160 -9.40 12.59 -7.18
N ASP A 161 -8.98 13.11 -8.33
CA ASP A 161 -8.07 12.44 -9.25
C ASP A 161 -6.76 13.21 -9.36
N VAL A 162 -5.64 12.48 -9.25
CA VAL A 162 -4.31 13.04 -9.45
C VAL A 162 -3.57 12.19 -10.48
N VAL A 163 -2.98 12.82 -11.48
CA VAL A 163 -2.11 12.16 -12.46
C VAL A 163 -0.75 12.83 -12.47
N SER A 164 0.31 12.04 -12.43
CA SER A 164 1.69 12.50 -12.44
C SER A 164 2.50 11.79 -13.50
N LEU A 165 3.33 12.55 -14.22
CA LEU A 165 4.28 12.03 -15.20
C LEU A 165 5.71 12.30 -14.71
N GLY A 166 6.59 11.32 -14.86
CA GLY A 166 7.95 11.41 -14.38
C GLY A 166 8.96 10.84 -15.39
N ALA A 167 10.16 11.38 -15.34
CA ALA A 167 11.33 10.82 -16.01
C ALA A 167 12.50 10.80 -15.03
N LYS A 168 13.18 9.67 -14.94
CA LYS A 168 14.38 9.48 -14.13
C LYS A 168 15.54 9.13 -15.05
N TYR A 169 16.65 9.85 -14.93
CA TYR A 169 17.88 9.54 -15.62
C TYR A 169 18.98 9.22 -14.61
N ASN A 170 19.54 8.01 -14.69
CA ASN A 170 20.68 7.62 -13.88
C ASN A 170 21.96 8.02 -14.60
N ILE A 171 22.64 9.03 -14.08
CA ILE A 171 23.97 9.41 -14.51
C ILE A 171 24.94 8.40 -13.90
N THR A 172 25.53 7.54 -14.73
CA THR A 172 26.57 6.63 -14.24
C THR A 172 27.76 7.46 -13.80
N SER A 173 28.25 7.22 -12.60
CA SER A 173 29.42 7.87 -12.02
C SER A 173 30.65 7.57 -12.88
N GLY A 174 31.00 8.47 -13.72
CA GLY A 174 32.13 8.41 -14.68
C GLY A 174 32.58 9.79 -15.11
N LEU A 175 32.31 10.79 -14.26
CA LEU A 175 32.88 12.13 -14.34
C LEU A 175 33.78 12.36 -13.13
#